data_8270df2dba833f436a86148bf26238e9
#
_entry.id   8270df2dba833f436a86148bf26238e9
#
_cell.length_a   1.000
_cell.length_b   1.000
_cell.length_c   1.000
_cell.angle_alpha   90.00
_cell.angle_beta   90.00
_cell.angle_gamma   90.00
#
_symmetry.space_group_name_H-M   'P 1'
#
loop_
_entity.id
_entity.type
_entity.pdbx_description
1 polymer ?
#
loop_
_entity_poly.entity_id
_entity_poly.type
_entity_poly.pdbx_seq_one_letter_code
_entity_poly.pdbx_strand_id
1 'polypeptide(L)'
;MNEEQKYIDFEAYERVSEPHIRERVSAWRTAIGLQDVDGLRVSDYLKEIAVKHIEGDITIDEVREQLQSYYVNKTTHDADDAEKEEADRVAANITKLLNEKSFSLTSLEFLNIHRHLFEGVFKHAGEIRPYDISKKEWVLQGDTVVYGRAADIHEAL
;
A
#
# COMPACT_ATOMS: atom_id res chain seq x y z
N MET A 1 12.03 -4.52 28.04
CA MET A 1 11.61 -5.67 27.22
C MET A 1 11.78 -5.25 25.77
N ASN A 2 12.67 -5.91 25.03
CA ASN A 2 12.75 -5.70 23.59
C ASN A 2 11.46 -6.25 22.99
N GLU A 3 10.60 -5.39 22.49
CA GLU A 3 9.59 -5.80 21.51
C GLU A 3 10.37 -6.30 20.29
N GLU A 4 10.45 -7.61 20.12
CA GLU A 4 10.92 -8.18 18.86
C GLU A 4 9.96 -7.72 17.79
N GLN A 5 10.39 -6.76 16.97
CA GLN A 5 9.65 -6.29 15.82
C GLN A 5 9.37 -7.51 14.93
N LYS A 6 8.09 -7.88 14.77
CA LYS A 6 7.70 -9.00 13.90
C LYS A 6 8.25 -8.79 12.51
N TYR A 7 8.93 -9.78 12.01
CA TYR A 7 9.61 -9.77 10.72
C TYR A 7 9.03 -10.87 9.83
N ILE A 8 8.77 -10.55 8.57
CA ILE A 8 8.40 -11.56 7.56
C ILE A 8 9.69 -12.03 6.90
N ASP A 9 10.01 -13.30 7.05
CA ASP A 9 11.13 -13.92 6.34
C ASP A 9 10.74 -14.25 4.89
N PHE A 10 10.82 -13.23 4.05
CA PHE A 10 10.52 -13.39 2.63
C PHE A 10 11.48 -14.35 1.92
N GLU A 11 12.75 -14.43 2.37
CA GLU A 11 13.75 -15.32 1.76
C GLU A 11 13.43 -16.80 2.00
N ALA A 12 12.87 -17.13 3.17
CA ALA A 12 12.41 -18.49 3.44
C ALA A 12 11.32 -18.91 2.45
N TYR A 13 10.37 -18.02 2.15
CA TYR A 13 9.30 -18.29 1.19
C TYR A 13 9.78 -18.33 -0.26
N GLU A 14 10.78 -17.53 -0.66
CA GLU A 14 11.35 -17.53 -2.01
C GLU A 14 12.00 -18.89 -2.37
N ARG A 15 12.42 -19.66 -1.38
CA ARG A 15 12.95 -21.01 -1.55
C ARG A 15 11.87 -22.07 -1.78
N VAL A 16 10.63 -21.74 -1.52
CA VAL A 16 9.49 -22.64 -1.76
C VAL A 16 9.22 -22.72 -3.25
N SER A 17 9.02 -23.93 -3.75
CA SER A 17 8.92 -24.20 -5.19
C SER A 17 7.56 -23.85 -5.81
N GLU A 18 6.55 -23.56 -5.02
CA GLU A 18 5.19 -23.30 -5.52
C GLU A 18 5.05 -21.88 -6.12
N PRO A 19 4.73 -21.77 -7.43
CA PRO A 19 4.71 -20.47 -8.12
C PRO A 19 3.76 -19.45 -7.49
N HIS A 20 2.58 -19.86 -7.05
CA HIS A 20 1.58 -18.96 -6.47
C HIS A 20 1.99 -18.41 -5.09
N ILE A 21 2.76 -19.17 -4.30
CA ILE A 21 3.32 -18.66 -3.05
C ILE A 21 4.37 -17.60 -3.36
N ARG A 22 5.25 -17.85 -4.32
CA ARG A 22 6.28 -16.87 -4.75
C ARG A 22 5.67 -15.59 -5.30
N GLU A 23 4.57 -15.69 -6.06
CA GLU A 23 3.84 -14.50 -6.55
C GLU A 23 3.31 -13.65 -5.39
N ARG A 24 2.69 -14.27 -4.37
CA ARG A 24 2.19 -13.57 -3.19
C ARG A 24 3.32 -12.94 -2.37
N VAL A 25 4.40 -13.69 -2.16
CA VAL A 25 5.61 -13.19 -1.46
C VAL A 25 6.18 -11.97 -2.17
N SER A 26 6.35 -12.05 -3.50
CA SER A 26 6.86 -10.94 -4.30
C SER A 26 5.95 -9.72 -4.21
N ALA A 27 4.64 -9.90 -4.27
CA ALA A 27 3.67 -8.82 -4.15
C ALA A 27 3.74 -8.13 -2.78
N TRP A 28 3.75 -8.89 -1.68
CA TRP A 28 3.87 -8.33 -0.34
C TRP A 28 5.21 -7.65 -0.08
N ARG A 29 6.31 -8.26 -0.53
CA ARG A 29 7.64 -7.67 -0.41
C ARG A 29 7.71 -6.31 -1.10
N THR A 30 7.18 -6.22 -2.32
CA THR A 30 7.09 -4.96 -3.07
C THR A 30 6.19 -3.96 -2.36
N ALA A 31 5.00 -4.36 -1.95
CA ALA A 31 4.03 -3.48 -1.31
C ALA A 31 4.56 -2.87 0.00
N ILE A 32 5.16 -3.69 0.87
CA ILE A 32 5.76 -3.24 2.13
C ILE A 32 6.99 -2.37 1.87
N GLY A 33 7.85 -2.78 0.92
CA GLY A 33 9.03 -2.00 0.56
C GLY A 33 8.71 -0.61 0.01
N LEU A 34 7.62 -0.45 -0.73
CA LEU A 34 7.15 0.86 -1.20
C LEU A 34 6.71 1.77 -0.05
N GLN A 35 6.09 1.23 1.00
CA GLN A 35 5.75 2.02 2.20
C GLN A 35 7.03 2.51 2.92
N ASP A 36 8.04 1.64 3.05
CA ASP A 36 9.33 2.01 3.65
C ASP A 36 10.03 3.15 2.89
N VAL A 37 9.94 3.18 1.55
CA VAL A 37 10.48 4.27 0.72
C VAL A 37 9.81 5.60 1.04
N ASP A 38 8.51 5.60 1.32
CA ASP A 38 7.76 6.79 1.71
C ASP A 38 7.92 7.14 3.21
N GLY A 39 8.73 6.38 3.94
CA GLY A 39 8.97 6.58 5.37
C GLY A 39 7.85 6.06 6.26
N LEU A 40 6.87 5.35 5.69
CA LEU A 40 5.78 4.72 6.40
C LEU A 40 6.14 3.28 6.81
N ARG A 41 5.59 2.83 7.91
CA ARG A 41 5.80 1.46 8.40
C ARG A 41 4.48 0.74 8.60
N VAL A 42 4.39 -0.45 8.05
CA VAL A 42 3.24 -1.33 8.27
C VAL A 42 3.22 -1.86 9.71
N SER A 43 2.02 -2.12 10.21
CA SER A 43 1.82 -2.68 11.55
C SER A 43 2.24 -4.15 11.64
N ASP A 44 2.50 -4.63 12.86
CA ASP A 44 2.74 -6.05 13.10
C ASP A 44 1.49 -6.90 12.84
N TYR A 45 0.30 -6.32 13.01
CA TYR A 45 -0.95 -6.96 12.64
C TYR A 45 -1.02 -7.25 11.13
N LEU A 46 -0.66 -6.26 10.28
CA LEU A 46 -0.60 -6.51 8.83
C LEU A 46 0.36 -7.65 8.50
N LYS A 47 1.55 -7.69 9.12
CA LYS A 47 2.53 -8.74 8.87
C LYS A 47 1.97 -10.13 9.19
N GLU A 48 1.20 -10.26 10.29
CA GLU A 48 0.55 -11.51 10.66
C GLU A 48 -0.46 -11.98 9.61
N ILE A 49 -1.35 -11.09 9.16
CA ILE A 49 -2.37 -11.47 8.17
C ILE A 49 -1.77 -11.61 6.75
N ALA A 50 -0.68 -10.90 6.43
CA ALA A 50 0.06 -11.10 5.19
C ALA A 50 0.66 -12.51 5.11
N VAL A 51 1.21 -13.05 6.21
CA VAL A 51 1.70 -14.43 6.28
C VAL A 51 0.56 -15.41 6.00
N LYS A 52 -0.62 -15.24 6.62
CA LYS A 52 -1.80 -16.09 6.35
C LYS A 52 -2.23 -16.06 4.88
N HIS A 53 -2.16 -14.88 4.25
CA HIS A 53 -2.44 -14.76 2.82
C HIS A 53 -1.37 -15.44 1.96
N ILE A 54 -0.09 -15.29 2.30
CA ILE A 54 1.01 -15.97 1.60
C ILE A 54 0.81 -17.49 1.65
N GLU A 55 0.49 -18.03 2.80
CA GLU A 55 0.27 -19.45 3.05
C GLU A 55 -1.05 -19.98 2.44
N GLY A 56 -1.94 -19.08 2.05
CA GLY A 56 -3.20 -19.42 1.38
C GLY A 56 -4.37 -19.66 2.33
N ASP A 57 -4.21 -19.35 3.61
CA ASP A 57 -5.26 -19.52 4.61
C ASP A 57 -6.39 -18.49 4.45
N ILE A 58 -6.07 -17.31 3.95
CA ILE A 58 -7.02 -16.23 3.66
C ILE A 58 -6.78 -15.62 2.29
N THR A 59 -7.83 -15.06 1.70
CA THR A 59 -7.76 -14.29 0.45
C THR A 59 -7.33 -12.85 0.70
N ILE A 60 -6.94 -12.13 -0.37
CA ILE A 60 -6.58 -10.70 -0.25
C ILE A 60 -7.79 -9.84 0.16
N ASP A 61 -8.99 -10.21 -0.24
CA ASP A 61 -10.20 -9.50 0.18
C ASP A 61 -10.49 -9.71 1.67
N GLU A 62 -10.26 -10.92 2.20
CA GLU A 62 -10.33 -11.19 3.63
C GLU A 62 -9.26 -10.43 4.43
N VAL A 63 -8.05 -10.25 3.87
CA VAL A 63 -7.04 -9.35 4.48
C VAL A 63 -7.60 -7.94 4.63
N ARG A 64 -8.21 -7.39 3.57
CA ARG A 64 -8.78 -6.03 3.58
C ARG A 64 -9.92 -5.90 4.58
N GLU A 65 -10.81 -6.90 4.67
CA GLU A 65 -11.89 -6.95 5.65
C GLU A 65 -11.37 -7.02 7.09
N GLN A 66 -10.33 -7.81 7.34
CA GLN A 66 -9.70 -7.91 8.65
C GLN A 66 -9.03 -6.59 9.06
N LEU A 67 -8.35 -5.89 8.13
CA LEU A 67 -7.80 -4.55 8.37
C LEU A 67 -8.91 -3.54 8.72
N GLN A 68 -10.01 -3.55 7.96
CA GLN A 68 -11.15 -2.69 8.24
C GLN A 68 -11.69 -2.91 9.65
N SER A 69 -11.92 -4.17 10.02
CA SER A 69 -12.41 -4.54 11.35
C SER A 69 -11.43 -4.18 12.46
N TYR A 70 -10.13 -4.36 12.23
CA TYR A 70 -9.09 -4.05 13.20
C TYR A 70 -9.06 -2.56 13.53
N TYR A 71 -9.05 -1.68 12.53
CA TYR A 71 -8.97 -0.23 12.75
C TYR A 71 -10.28 0.38 13.24
N VAL A 72 -11.44 -0.14 12.82
CA VAL A 72 -12.75 0.30 13.33
C VAL A 72 -12.92 -0.04 14.82
N ASN A 73 -12.43 -1.22 15.24
CA ASN A 73 -12.60 -1.68 16.62
C ASN A 73 -11.45 -1.25 17.55
N LYS A 74 -10.43 -0.57 17.03
CA LYS A 74 -9.29 -0.12 17.83
C LYS A 74 -9.73 1.01 18.75
N THR A 75 -9.63 0.77 20.06
CA THR A 75 -10.09 1.71 21.10
C THR A 75 -9.01 2.69 21.56
N THR A 76 -7.73 2.35 21.34
CA THR A 76 -6.57 3.17 21.69
C THR A 76 -5.87 3.62 20.42
N HIS A 77 -5.72 4.94 20.24
CA HIS A 77 -5.04 5.53 19.10
C HIS A 77 -3.75 6.20 19.57
N ASP A 78 -2.62 5.67 19.09
CA ASP A 78 -1.32 6.32 19.23
C ASP A 78 -1.11 7.36 18.11
N ALA A 79 -0.12 8.25 18.27
CA ALA A 79 0.18 9.28 17.26
C ALA A 79 0.53 8.67 15.89
N ASP A 80 1.13 7.48 15.89
CA ASP A 80 1.55 6.76 14.67
C ASP A 80 0.45 5.90 14.05
N ASP A 81 -0.72 5.77 14.67
CA ASP A 81 -1.77 4.85 14.22
C ASP A 81 -2.35 5.22 12.86
N ALA A 82 -2.50 6.51 12.57
CA ALA A 82 -3.00 6.97 11.28
C ALA A 82 -2.03 6.63 10.14
N GLU A 83 -0.73 6.77 10.37
CA GLU A 83 0.31 6.41 9.40
C GLU A 83 0.39 4.89 9.20
N LYS A 84 0.26 4.11 10.27
CA LYS A 84 0.21 2.65 10.19
C LYS A 84 -1.04 2.15 9.47
N GLU A 85 -2.20 2.75 9.74
CA GLU A 85 -3.45 2.42 9.04
C GLU A 85 -3.31 2.71 7.54
N GLU A 86 -2.77 3.87 7.17
CA GLU A 86 -2.52 4.21 5.77
C GLU A 86 -1.58 3.19 5.13
N ALA A 87 -0.44 2.91 5.74
CA ALA A 87 0.55 1.96 5.24
C ALA A 87 -0.05 0.56 5.06
N ASP A 88 -0.81 0.08 6.02
CA ASP A 88 -1.44 -1.25 5.99
C ASP A 88 -2.46 -1.36 4.85
N ARG A 89 -3.34 -0.37 4.71
CA ARG A 89 -4.37 -0.36 3.66
C ARG A 89 -3.76 -0.25 2.28
N VAL A 90 -2.79 0.65 2.10
CA VAL A 90 -2.10 0.83 0.81
C VAL A 90 -1.31 -0.41 0.45
N ALA A 91 -0.58 -1.03 1.39
CA ALA A 91 0.16 -2.26 1.13
C ALA A 91 -0.77 -3.41 0.70
N ALA A 92 -1.92 -3.59 1.34
CA ALA A 92 -2.92 -4.59 0.93
C ALA A 92 -3.49 -4.30 -0.47
N ASN A 93 -3.78 -3.04 -0.79
CA ASN A 93 -4.27 -2.62 -2.09
C ASN A 93 -3.23 -2.82 -3.20
N ILE A 94 -1.94 -2.51 -2.94
CA ILE A 94 -0.84 -2.80 -3.87
C ILE A 94 -0.74 -4.30 -4.13
N THR A 95 -0.78 -5.11 -3.07
CA THR A 95 -0.68 -6.57 -3.19
C THR A 95 -1.82 -7.12 -4.04
N LYS A 96 -3.04 -6.64 -3.85
CA LYS A 96 -4.19 -7.02 -4.68
C LYS A 96 -3.95 -6.64 -6.15
N LEU A 97 -3.52 -5.41 -6.40
CA LEU A 97 -3.30 -4.89 -7.74
C LEU A 97 -2.19 -5.67 -8.50
N LEU A 98 -1.09 -6.00 -7.82
CA LEU A 98 0.02 -6.75 -8.41
C LEU A 98 -0.36 -8.19 -8.78
N ASN A 99 -1.37 -8.75 -8.13
CA ASN A 99 -1.90 -10.08 -8.45
C ASN A 99 -2.98 -10.06 -9.55
N GLU A 100 -3.44 -8.90 -9.98
CA GLU A 100 -4.35 -8.77 -11.12
C GLU A 100 -3.58 -8.95 -12.44
N LYS A 101 -4.10 -9.79 -13.33
CA LYS A 101 -3.39 -10.18 -14.57
C LYS A 101 -3.74 -9.33 -15.79
N SER A 102 -4.61 -8.33 -15.62
CA SER A 102 -5.03 -7.45 -16.71
C SER A 102 -4.49 -6.03 -16.51
N PHE A 103 -3.68 -5.57 -17.44
CA PHE A 103 -3.18 -4.19 -17.45
C PHE A 103 -3.32 -3.60 -18.86
N SER A 104 -3.81 -2.36 -18.93
CA SER A 104 -3.82 -1.57 -20.16
C SER A 104 -3.33 -0.15 -19.88
N LEU A 105 -2.48 0.40 -20.76
CA LEU A 105 -1.92 1.74 -20.58
C LEU A 105 -2.90 2.78 -21.15
N THR A 106 -3.89 3.17 -20.35
CA THR A 106 -4.85 4.23 -20.69
C THR A 106 -4.97 5.22 -19.53
N SER A 107 -5.41 6.45 -19.81
CA SER A 107 -5.69 7.44 -18.75
C SER A 107 -6.76 6.96 -17.77
N LEU A 108 -7.75 6.23 -18.24
CA LEU A 108 -8.77 5.62 -17.39
C LEU A 108 -8.17 4.56 -16.46
N GLU A 109 -7.27 3.72 -16.98
CA GLU A 109 -6.58 2.70 -16.16
C GLU A 109 -5.66 3.35 -15.13
N PHE A 110 -4.98 4.44 -15.48
CA PHE A 110 -4.18 5.21 -14.53
C PHE A 110 -5.02 5.71 -13.35
N LEU A 111 -6.20 6.26 -13.61
CA LEU A 111 -7.13 6.70 -12.56
C LEU A 111 -7.70 5.53 -11.75
N ASN A 112 -7.94 4.40 -12.40
CA ASN A 112 -8.37 3.17 -11.71
C ASN A 112 -7.28 2.63 -10.77
N ILE A 113 -6.02 2.61 -11.20
CA ILE A 113 -4.89 2.23 -10.34
C ILE A 113 -4.81 3.15 -9.14
N HIS A 114 -4.88 4.47 -9.33
CA HIS A 114 -4.90 5.42 -8.22
C HIS A 114 -6.08 5.17 -7.27
N ARG A 115 -7.26 4.88 -7.81
CA ARG A 115 -8.43 4.52 -7.00
C ARG A 115 -8.19 3.27 -6.18
N HIS A 116 -7.71 2.19 -6.81
CA HIS A 116 -7.45 0.91 -6.12
C HIS A 116 -6.38 1.02 -5.04
N LEU A 117 -5.35 1.83 -5.26
CA LEU A 117 -4.29 2.04 -4.27
C LEU A 117 -4.80 2.74 -3.00
N PHE A 118 -5.63 3.75 -3.17
CA PHE A 118 -6.02 4.65 -2.10
C PHE A 118 -7.48 4.52 -1.65
N GLU A 119 -8.21 3.53 -2.17
CA GLU A 119 -9.56 3.21 -1.73
C GLU A 119 -9.58 2.85 -0.24
N GLY A 120 -10.43 3.52 0.52
CA GLY A 120 -10.51 3.38 1.97
C GLY A 120 -9.42 4.15 2.74
N VAL A 121 -8.50 4.83 2.04
CA VAL A 121 -7.45 5.68 2.62
C VAL A 121 -7.79 7.15 2.42
N PHE A 122 -7.99 7.57 1.17
CA PHE A 122 -8.30 8.96 0.81
C PHE A 122 -9.65 9.07 0.10
N LYS A 123 -10.40 10.12 0.44
CA LYS A 123 -11.70 10.40 -0.19
C LYS A 123 -11.59 10.72 -1.68
N HIS A 124 -10.44 11.24 -2.12
CA HIS A 124 -10.17 11.62 -3.51
C HIS A 124 -9.51 10.50 -4.34
N ALA A 125 -9.56 9.24 -3.87
CA ALA A 125 -9.00 8.12 -4.59
C ALA A 125 -9.59 7.98 -6.00
N GLY A 126 -8.71 7.99 -7.02
CA GLY A 126 -9.11 7.94 -8.44
C GLY A 126 -9.64 9.25 -9.03
N GLU A 127 -9.46 10.36 -8.33
CA GLU A 127 -9.86 11.68 -8.81
C GLU A 127 -8.66 12.54 -9.17
N ILE A 128 -8.78 13.33 -10.24
CA ILE A 128 -7.80 14.34 -10.59
C ILE A 128 -7.97 15.52 -9.63
N ARG A 129 -6.88 15.95 -9.01
CA ARG A 129 -6.90 17.10 -8.11
C ARG A 129 -7.36 18.38 -8.81
N PRO A 130 -8.21 19.20 -8.18
CA PRO A 130 -8.67 20.47 -8.76
C PRO A 130 -7.79 21.68 -8.37
N TYR A 131 -6.66 21.46 -7.66
CA TYR A 131 -5.78 22.51 -7.16
C TYR A 131 -4.31 22.18 -7.42
N ASP A 132 -3.49 23.22 -7.48
CA ASP A 132 -2.04 23.08 -7.64
C ASP A 132 -1.39 22.66 -6.31
N ILE A 133 -0.34 21.85 -6.40
CA ILE A 133 0.40 21.36 -5.23
C ILE A 133 1.90 21.62 -5.37
N SER A 134 2.52 21.81 -4.24
CA SER A 134 3.97 21.77 -4.09
C SER A 134 4.32 20.93 -2.86
N LYS A 135 5.45 20.29 -2.87
CA LYS A 135 5.91 19.43 -1.76
C LYS A 135 7.41 19.64 -1.52
N LYS A 136 7.79 19.74 -0.26
CA LYS A 136 9.21 19.66 0.12
C LYS A 136 9.62 18.19 0.12
N GLU A 137 10.65 17.88 -0.65
CA GLU A 137 11.15 16.52 -0.76
C GLU A 137 12.45 16.36 0.03
N TRP A 138 12.49 15.37 0.91
CA TRP A 138 13.69 15.09 1.72
C TRP A 138 14.89 14.66 0.86
N VAL A 139 14.65 13.95 -0.24
CA VAL A 139 15.69 13.54 -1.21
C VAL A 139 16.36 14.71 -1.90
N LEU A 140 15.70 15.88 -1.94
CA LEU A 140 16.23 17.15 -2.47
C LEU A 140 16.73 18.07 -1.34
N GLN A 141 17.07 17.51 -0.20
CA GLN A 141 17.57 18.25 0.96
C GLN A 141 16.63 19.36 1.46
N GLY A 142 15.33 19.15 1.26
CA GLY A 142 14.27 20.08 1.67
C GLY A 142 13.88 21.12 0.63
N ASP A 143 14.42 21.06 -0.58
CA ASP A 143 13.97 21.89 -1.69
C ASP A 143 12.53 21.55 -2.08
N THR A 144 11.81 22.56 -2.57
CA THR A 144 10.40 22.43 -2.94
C THR A 144 10.25 22.00 -4.40
N VAL A 145 9.49 20.90 -4.61
CA VAL A 145 9.04 20.51 -5.93
C VAL A 145 7.70 21.17 -6.23
N VAL A 146 7.60 21.85 -7.36
CA VAL A 146 6.35 22.39 -7.89
C VAL A 146 5.84 21.41 -8.95
N TYR A 147 4.70 20.80 -8.70
CA TYR A 147 4.07 19.86 -9.63
C TYR A 147 3.37 20.60 -10.76
N GLY A 148 3.09 19.92 -11.87
CA GLY A 148 2.31 20.47 -12.98
C GLY A 148 0.97 21.05 -12.50
N ARG A 149 0.47 22.07 -13.19
CA ARG A 149 -0.79 22.73 -12.81
C ARG A 149 -1.97 21.76 -12.90
N ALA A 150 -2.89 21.87 -11.96
CA ALA A 150 -4.10 21.05 -11.94
C ALA A 150 -4.92 21.16 -13.24
N ALA A 151 -4.98 22.36 -13.82
CA ALA A 151 -5.69 22.61 -15.07
C ALA A 151 -5.14 21.85 -16.29
N ASP A 152 -3.85 21.51 -16.27
CA ASP A 152 -3.16 20.86 -17.39
C ASP A 152 -3.17 19.32 -17.29
N ILE A 153 -3.63 18.75 -16.16
CA ILE A 153 -3.56 17.29 -15.91
C ILE A 153 -4.43 16.51 -16.92
N HIS A 154 -5.62 17.00 -17.23
CA HIS A 154 -6.51 16.35 -18.18
C HIS A 154 -5.94 16.25 -19.59
N GLU A 155 -5.12 17.23 -19.99
CA GLU A 155 -4.46 17.24 -21.30
C GLU A 155 -3.22 16.34 -21.32
N ALA A 156 -2.57 16.16 -20.15
CA ALA A 156 -1.38 15.34 -20.00
C ALA A 156 -1.69 13.84 -19.89
N LEU A 157 -2.90 13.46 -19.50
CA LEU A 157 -3.37 12.07 -19.39
C LEU A 157 -4.06 11.60 -20.68
#